data_245b964b5df7bbfb1a47c67f162a1341
#
_entry.id   245b964b5df7bbfb1a47c67f162a1341
#
_cell.length_a   1.000
_cell.length_b   1.000
_cell.length_c   1.000
_cell.angle_alpha   90.00
_cell.angle_beta   90.00
_cell.angle_gamma   90.00
#
_symmetry.space_group_name_H-M   'P 1'
#
loop_
_entity.id
_entity.type
_entity.pdbx_description
1 polymer ?
#
loop_
_entity_poly.entity_id
_entity_poly.type
_entity_poly.pdbx_seq_one_letter_code
_entity_poly.pdbx_strand_id
1 'polypeptide(L)'
;MGTELRKWSLLLGAAAVFALPLPSWAQLTQNDLETRIGMESHIGNITGHAKDAKAPYRRYCVGCHGPLGDGEGENATWMEPPLLPKPRNFQLGVFKCRSTPTGTLPTDEDLFNSIARGFDRSSMPQWSTFTKQERADLVAWVKHFSPRWTGEKPGTPITIPPEPEVTPERIKAGRDVFARVQCWKCHGVQGMANGPSAATLTDDLGRPIQAYNFTEGSRPKCGDTDQDIYRIFMTGLDGTPMPSFADNIKPEEAWDLVFYLRTFMAQNSKAKAMAKQLGLKPVDPNAPAPTGQ
;
A
#
# COMPACT_ATOMS: atom_id res chain seq x y z
N MET A 1 -34.28 -74.46 -5.41
CA MET A 1 -34.62 -73.01 -5.46
C MET A 1 -33.36 -72.24 -5.07
N GLY A 2 -32.63 -71.80 -6.08
CA GLY A 2 -31.34 -71.14 -5.91
C GLY A 2 -31.49 -69.63 -5.91
N THR A 3 -30.87 -68.97 -4.98
CA THR A 3 -30.74 -67.54 -4.94
C THR A 3 -29.33 -67.15 -5.35
N GLU A 4 -29.21 -66.54 -6.53
CA GLU A 4 -27.99 -65.96 -7.08
C GLU A 4 -27.62 -64.68 -6.34
N LEU A 5 -26.48 -64.68 -5.64
CA LEU A 5 -25.88 -63.49 -5.07
C LEU A 5 -25.06 -62.76 -6.16
N ARG A 6 -25.57 -61.66 -6.67
CA ARG A 6 -24.82 -60.74 -7.55
C ARG A 6 -23.71 -60.02 -6.77
N LYS A 7 -22.46 -60.34 -7.08
CA LYS A 7 -21.30 -59.62 -6.63
C LYS A 7 -21.19 -58.27 -7.36
N TRP A 8 -21.39 -57.17 -6.67
CA TRP A 8 -21.08 -55.83 -7.14
C TRP A 8 -19.60 -55.54 -6.83
N SER A 9 -18.76 -55.52 -7.86
CA SER A 9 -17.39 -55.09 -7.79
C SER A 9 -17.39 -53.56 -7.80
N LEU A 10 -17.10 -52.95 -6.65
CA LEU A 10 -16.81 -51.51 -6.54
C LEU A 10 -15.42 -51.24 -7.12
N LEU A 11 -15.39 -50.72 -8.34
CA LEU A 11 -14.18 -50.11 -8.90
C LEU A 11 -13.92 -48.76 -8.20
N LEU A 12 -13.06 -48.78 -7.21
CA LEU A 12 -12.46 -47.58 -6.65
C LEU A 12 -11.50 -46.96 -7.67
N GLY A 13 -12.03 -46.03 -8.48
CA GLY A 13 -11.21 -45.17 -9.33
C GLY A 13 -10.38 -44.24 -8.45
N ALA A 14 -9.09 -44.53 -8.29
CA ALA A 14 -8.15 -43.57 -7.72
C ALA A 14 -8.08 -42.37 -8.66
N ALA A 15 -8.77 -41.29 -8.32
CA ALA A 15 -8.53 -39.99 -8.95
C ALA A 15 -7.13 -39.52 -8.54
N ALA A 16 -6.18 -39.70 -9.44
CA ALA A 16 -4.87 -39.08 -9.32
C ALA A 16 -5.09 -37.55 -9.37
N VAL A 17 -5.08 -36.91 -8.22
CA VAL A 17 -4.99 -35.46 -8.13
C VAL A 17 -3.59 -35.12 -8.67
N PHE A 18 -3.52 -34.76 -9.94
CA PHE A 18 -2.35 -34.08 -10.49
C PHE A 18 -2.27 -32.74 -9.76
N ALA A 19 -1.48 -32.69 -8.68
CA ALA A 19 -0.97 -31.44 -8.16
C ALA A 19 -0.16 -30.81 -9.31
N LEU A 20 -0.77 -29.88 -10.02
CA LEU A 20 -0.01 -28.98 -10.90
C LEU A 20 1.07 -28.38 -10.01
N PRO A 21 2.36 -28.47 -10.43
CA PRO A 21 3.40 -27.77 -9.70
C PRO A 21 2.95 -26.31 -9.62
N LEU A 22 2.74 -25.80 -8.40
CA LEU A 22 2.60 -24.38 -8.19
C LEU A 22 3.74 -23.75 -8.99
N PRO A 23 3.48 -22.69 -9.79
CA PRO A 23 4.55 -22.01 -10.48
C PRO A 23 5.60 -21.74 -9.41
N SER A 24 6.79 -22.21 -9.62
CA SER A 24 7.92 -22.03 -8.70
C SER A 24 8.23 -20.53 -8.70
N TRP A 25 7.48 -19.78 -7.94
CA TRP A 25 7.98 -18.60 -7.31
C TRP A 25 9.08 -19.12 -6.40
N ALA A 26 10.17 -19.49 -7.06
CA ALA A 26 11.27 -20.16 -6.42
C ALA A 26 11.61 -19.33 -5.21
N GLN A 27 11.53 -19.95 -4.04
CA GLN A 27 11.98 -19.30 -2.83
C GLN A 27 13.35 -18.72 -3.14
N LEU A 28 13.48 -17.41 -3.01
CA LEU A 28 14.72 -16.73 -3.29
C LEU A 28 15.81 -17.40 -2.49
N THR A 29 16.82 -17.89 -3.15
CA THR A 29 17.97 -18.51 -2.49
C THR A 29 19.03 -17.45 -2.17
N GLN A 30 19.92 -17.74 -1.25
CA GLN A 30 21.07 -16.87 -0.97
C GLN A 30 21.92 -16.64 -2.23
N ASN A 31 22.00 -17.64 -3.11
CA ASN A 31 22.73 -17.54 -4.37
C ASN A 31 22.08 -16.55 -5.36
N ASP A 32 20.75 -16.51 -5.41
CA ASP A 32 20.03 -15.53 -6.24
C ASP A 32 20.30 -14.09 -5.79
N LEU A 33 20.45 -13.87 -4.49
CA LEU A 33 20.80 -12.55 -3.95
C LEU A 33 22.22 -12.14 -4.35
N GLU A 34 23.16 -13.07 -4.34
CA GLU A 34 24.54 -12.77 -4.73
C GLU A 34 24.66 -12.40 -6.21
N THR A 35 23.86 -13.00 -7.09
CA THR A 35 23.83 -12.64 -8.52
C THR A 35 23.29 -11.21 -8.75
N ARG A 36 22.51 -10.66 -7.84
CA ARG A 36 21.93 -9.31 -7.93
C ARG A 36 22.61 -8.27 -7.03
N ILE A 37 23.75 -8.61 -6.44
CA ILE A 37 24.49 -7.70 -5.54
C ILE A 37 24.99 -6.43 -6.25
N GLY A 38 25.07 -6.43 -7.56
CA GLY A 38 25.39 -5.26 -8.39
C GLY A 38 24.23 -4.28 -8.60
N MET A 39 23.04 -4.51 -8.00
CA MET A 39 21.91 -3.60 -8.14
C MET A 39 22.25 -2.20 -7.62
N GLU A 40 21.80 -1.20 -8.37
CA GLU A 40 21.99 0.22 -8.04
C GLU A 40 20.65 0.94 -7.85
N SER A 41 20.70 2.06 -7.16
CA SER A 41 19.62 3.04 -7.07
C SER A 41 20.12 4.43 -7.46
N HIS A 42 19.20 5.28 -7.95
CA HIS A 42 19.54 6.62 -8.39
C HIS A 42 18.58 7.63 -7.76
N ILE A 43 19.09 8.46 -6.84
CA ILE A 43 18.32 9.48 -6.12
C ILE A 43 18.98 10.85 -6.36
N GLY A 44 18.43 11.63 -7.27
CA GLY A 44 19.07 12.88 -7.72
C GLY A 44 20.48 12.60 -8.29
N ASN A 45 21.50 13.16 -7.66
CA ASN A 45 22.91 12.95 -7.99
C ASN A 45 23.61 11.86 -7.18
N ILE A 46 22.86 11.08 -6.40
CA ILE A 46 23.41 10.01 -5.55
C ILE A 46 23.14 8.68 -6.23
N THR A 47 24.18 7.86 -6.38
CA THR A 47 24.06 6.45 -6.75
C THR A 47 24.29 5.61 -5.52
N GLY A 48 23.29 4.78 -5.18
CA GLY A 48 23.40 3.79 -4.11
C GLY A 48 23.75 2.42 -4.68
N HIS A 49 24.49 1.64 -3.91
CA HIS A 49 24.96 0.30 -4.31
C HIS A 49 24.52 -0.75 -3.30
N ALA A 50 23.88 -1.82 -3.77
CA ALA A 50 23.38 -2.88 -2.89
C ALA A 50 24.49 -3.50 -2.03
N LYS A 51 25.68 -3.73 -2.59
CA LYS A 51 26.84 -4.31 -1.87
C LYS A 51 27.20 -3.54 -0.59
N ASP A 52 27.03 -2.21 -0.61
CA ASP A 52 27.43 -1.33 0.49
C ASP A 52 26.35 -1.30 1.62
N ALA A 53 25.13 -1.71 1.32
CA ALA A 53 24.04 -1.79 2.29
C ALA A 53 23.95 -3.14 3.04
N LYS A 54 24.75 -4.15 2.70
CA LYS A 54 24.69 -5.48 3.33
C LYS A 54 24.84 -5.41 4.86
N ALA A 55 25.81 -4.67 5.35
CA ALA A 55 26.06 -4.52 6.79
C ALA A 55 24.97 -3.70 7.49
N PRO A 56 24.56 -2.51 7.01
CA PRO A 56 23.43 -1.77 7.57
C PRO A 56 22.14 -2.57 7.60
N TYR A 57 21.79 -3.28 6.51
CA TYR A 57 20.59 -4.10 6.46
C TYR A 57 20.62 -5.22 7.53
N ARG A 58 21.72 -5.95 7.65
CA ARG A 58 21.87 -7.00 8.66
C ARG A 58 21.79 -6.47 10.08
N ARG A 59 22.23 -5.24 10.31
CA ARG A 59 22.23 -4.64 11.64
C ARG A 59 20.86 -4.10 12.05
N TYR A 60 20.10 -3.50 11.13
CA TYR A 60 18.93 -2.69 11.47
C TYR A 60 17.61 -3.18 10.85
N CYS A 61 17.65 -3.94 9.78
CA CYS A 61 16.45 -4.26 8.99
C CYS A 61 16.10 -5.75 9.03
N VAL A 62 17.09 -6.63 9.10
CA VAL A 62 16.93 -8.08 8.98
C VAL A 62 16.00 -8.67 10.05
N GLY A 63 16.03 -8.11 11.26
CA GLY A 63 15.19 -8.59 12.37
C GLY A 63 13.70 -8.55 12.05
N CYS A 64 13.26 -7.60 11.22
CA CYS A 64 11.87 -7.50 10.77
C CYS A 64 11.68 -8.04 9.36
N HIS A 65 12.55 -7.67 8.42
CA HIS A 65 12.36 -7.97 7.00
C HIS A 65 12.93 -9.31 6.55
N GLY A 66 13.63 -10.04 7.43
CA GLY A 66 14.24 -11.33 7.14
C GLY A 66 15.53 -11.23 6.29
N PRO A 67 16.38 -12.26 6.32
CA PRO A 67 17.62 -12.30 5.55
C PRO A 67 17.40 -12.39 4.03
N LEU A 68 16.23 -12.89 3.62
CA LEU A 68 15.81 -12.99 2.23
C LEU A 68 14.82 -11.89 1.81
N GLY A 69 14.56 -10.92 2.68
CA GLY A 69 13.62 -9.83 2.38
C GLY A 69 12.16 -10.25 2.26
N ASP A 70 11.81 -11.41 2.81
CA ASP A 70 10.48 -12.04 2.77
C ASP A 70 9.47 -11.43 3.76
N GLY A 71 9.94 -10.59 4.68
CA GLY A 71 9.12 -10.00 5.73
C GLY A 71 8.89 -10.92 6.93
N GLU A 72 9.62 -12.04 7.01
CA GLU A 72 9.49 -13.07 8.05
C GLU A 72 10.74 -13.09 8.97
N GLY A 73 11.29 -11.91 9.28
CA GLY A 73 12.35 -11.79 10.28
C GLY A 73 11.86 -12.15 11.68
N GLU A 74 12.78 -12.43 12.60
CA GLU A 74 12.46 -12.87 13.97
C GLU A 74 11.47 -11.93 14.68
N ASN A 75 11.65 -10.62 14.55
CA ASN A 75 10.74 -9.64 15.15
C ASN A 75 9.35 -9.62 14.50
N ALA A 76 9.21 -10.13 13.27
CA ALA A 76 7.92 -10.20 12.59
C ALA A 76 6.98 -11.21 13.25
N THR A 77 7.49 -12.20 13.98
CA THR A 77 6.69 -13.22 14.67
C THR A 77 5.75 -12.62 15.72
N TRP A 78 6.16 -11.50 16.33
CA TRP A 78 5.40 -10.79 17.36
C TRP A 78 4.43 -9.75 16.81
N MET A 79 4.38 -9.55 15.48
CA MET A 79 3.52 -8.56 14.85
C MET A 79 2.19 -9.19 14.47
N GLU A 80 1.12 -8.73 15.10
CA GLU A 80 -0.24 -9.24 14.90
C GLU A 80 -1.11 -8.20 14.16
N PRO A 81 -1.42 -8.43 12.88
CA PRO A 81 -2.38 -7.62 12.16
C PRO A 81 -3.79 -7.68 12.80
N PRO A 82 -4.60 -6.61 12.72
CA PRO A 82 -4.31 -5.34 12.03
C PRO A 82 -3.55 -4.32 12.88
N LEU A 83 -3.34 -4.55 14.16
CA LEU A 83 -2.73 -3.57 15.09
C LEU A 83 -1.26 -3.32 14.75
N LEU A 84 -0.50 -4.38 14.53
CA LEU A 84 0.90 -4.33 14.11
C LEU A 84 1.05 -5.01 12.75
N PRO A 85 1.00 -4.26 11.64
CA PRO A 85 1.14 -4.82 10.31
C PRO A 85 2.49 -5.52 10.15
N LYS A 86 2.48 -6.68 9.50
CA LYS A 86 3.71 -7.42 9.14
C LYS A 86 4.62 -6.57 8.24
N PRO A 87 5.94 -6.78 8.32
CA PRO A 87 6.90 -6.16 7.41
C PRO A 87 6.58 -6.49 5.96
N ARG A 88 6.99 -5.60 5.05
CA ARG A 88 6.81 -5.83 3.61
C ARG A 88 7.69 -6.97 3.15
N ASN A 89 7.11 -7.90 2.40
CA ASN A 89 7.85 -8.87 1.60
C ASN A 89 8.39 -8.15 0.35
N PHE A 90 9.71 -7.98 0.27
CA PHE A 90 10.36 -7.28 -0.83
C PHE A 90 10.47 -8.14 -2.09
N GLN A 91 10.44 -9.47 -1.96
CA GLN A 91 10.55 -10.41 -3.08
C GLN A 91 9.42 -10.21 -4.10
N LEU A 92 8.23 -9.83 -3.62
CA LEU A 92 7.08 -9.59 -4.48
C LEU A 92 7.22 -8.34 -5.36
N GLY A 93 8.11 -7.41 -5.02
CA GLY A 93 8.24 -6.14 -5.73
C GLY A 93 6.95 -5.31 -5.71
N VAL A 94 6.10 -5.49 -4.69
CA VAL A 94 4.84 -4.77 -4.50
C VAL A 94 4.97 -3.80 -3.34
N PHE A 95 4.80 -2.52 -3.57
CA PHE A 95 5.00 -1.47 -2.57
C PHE A 95 3.80 -0.54 -2.48
N LYS A 96 3.44 -0.16 -1.25
CA LYS A 96 2.27 0.70 -0.97
C LYS A 96 2.49 2.13 -1.45
N CYS A 97 3.65 2.71 -1.10
CA CYS A 97 3.92 4.12 -1.33
C CYS A 97 4.66 4.29 -2.65
N ARG A 98 3.96 4.80 -3.64
CA ARG A 98 4.46 5.02 -5.00
C ARG A 98 3.98 6.36 -5.53
N SER A 99 4.80 6.92 -6.41
CA SER A 99 4.38 7.99 -7.32
C SER A 99 3.92 7.45 -8.68
N THR A 100 4.10 6.16 -8.93
CA THR A 100 3.84 5.46 -10.18
C THR A 100 2.44 4.80 -10.18
N PRO A 101 1.84 4.54 -11.35
CA PRO A 101 0.53 3.87 -11.43
C PRO A 101 0.47 2.52 -10.71
N THR A 102 -0.73 2.11 -10.29
CA THR A 102 -0.98 0.81 -9.67
C THR A 102 -0.40 -0.34 -10.51
N GLY A 103 0.15 -1.36 -9.86
CA GLY A 103 0.75 -2.53 -10.50
C GLY A 103 2.18 -2.31 -11.00
N THR A 104 2.68 -1.08 -11.11
CA THR A 104 4.04 -0.79 -11.56
C THR A 104 5.03 -0.73 -10.39
N LEU A 105 6.33 -0.85 -10.71
CA LEU A 105 7.39 -0.65 -9.72
C LEU A 105 7.45 0.82 -9.27
N PRO A 106 7.76 1.08 -7.97
CA PRO A 106 8.02 2.44 -7.49
C PRO A 106 9.31 3.01 -8.07
N THR A 107 9.45 4.32 -7.99
CA THR A 107 10.74 4.97 -8.24
C THR A 107 11.71 4.73 -7.07
N ASP A 108 13.00 4.98 -7.31
CA ASP A 108 14.00 4.92 -6.25
C ASP A 108 13.74 5.99 -5.16
N GLU A 109 13.22 7.16 -5.54
CA GLU A 109 12.78 8.21 -4.63
C GLU A 109 11.61 7.77 -3.74
N ASP A 110 10.66 7.01 -4.26
CA ASP A 110 9.54 6.48 -3.47
C ASP A 110 10.04 5.58 -2.35
N LEU A 111 10.98 4.68 -2.66
CA LEU A 111 11.61 3.78 -1.69
C LEU A 111 12.48 4.55 -0.70
N PHE A 112 13.28 5.50 -1.19
CA PHE A 112 14.14 6.36 -0.37
C PHE A 112 13.34 7.16 0.66
N ASN A 113 12.24 7.77 0.23
CA ASN A 113 11.34 8.52 1.09
C ASN A 113 10.62 7.61 2.09
N SER A 114 10.26 6.40 1.69
CA SER A 114 9.63 5.40 2.57
C SER A 114 10.58 4.97 3.69
N ILE A 115 11.84 4.72 3.39
CA ILE A 115 12.87 4.41 4.39
C ILE A 115 13.09 5.61 5.32
N ALA A 116 13.29 6.80 4.76
CA ALA A 116 13.56 8.01 5.54
C ALA A 116 12.42 8.31 6.53
N ARG A 117 11.17 8.23 6.06
CA ARG A 117 9.98 8.63 6.83
C ARG A 117 9.52 7.57 7.83
N GLY A 118 9.77 6.27 7.54
CA GLY A 118 9.12 5.19 8.26
C GLY A 118 7.59 5.20 8.07
N PHE A 119 6.87 4.45 8.88
CA PHE A 119 5.41 4.31 8.76
C PHE A 119 4.75 4.39 10.13
N ASP A 120 3.99 5.43 10.34
CA ASP A 120 3.14 5.55 11.53
C ASP A 120 2.18 4.35 11.65
N ARG A 121 1.85 3.95 12.86
CA ARG A 121 1.02 2.79 13.16
C ARG A 121 1.59 1.48 12.55
N SER A 122 2.92 1.37 12.59
CA SER A 122 3.65 0.16 12.28
C SER A 122 4.96 0.13 13.05
N SER A 123 5.64 -1.00 13.05
CA SER A 123 6.96 -1.15 13.67
C SER A 123 8.12 -0.64 12.80
N MET A 124 7.84 -0.05 11.62
CA MET A 124 8.88 0.52 10.74
C MET A 124 9.26 1.93 11.20
N PRO A 125 10.40 2.12 11.87
CA PRO A 125 10.81 3.44 12.36
C PRO A 125 11.28 4.35 11.23
N GLN A 126 11.47 5.62 11.57
CA GLN A 126 12.11 6.58 10.67
C GLN A 126 13.62 6.34 10.65
N TRP A 127 14.19 6.28 9.46
CA TRP A 127 15.62 6.13 9.24
C TRP A 127 16.25 7.43 8.69
N SER A 128 15.72 8.56 9.13
CA SER A 128 16.24 9.90 8.76
C SER A 128 17.63 10.17 9.33
N THR A 129 18.05 9.41 10.35
CA THR A 129 19.41 9.47 10.95
C THR A 129 20.48 8.88 10.04
N PHE A 130 20.15 8.01 9.10
CA PHE A 130 21.07 7.57 8.07
C PHE A 130 21.40 8.73 7.11
N THR A 131 22.63 8.77 6.62
CA THR A 131 23.00 9.67 5.55
C THR A 131 22.18 9.40 4.28
N LYS A 132 22.17 10.36 3.37
CA LYS A 132 21.50 10.15 2.08
C LYS A 132 22.12 9.00 1.29
N GLN A 133 23.45 8.82 1.39
CA GLN A 133 24.15 7.72 0.72
C GLN A 133 23.72 6.37 1.31
N GLU A 134 23.75 6.19 2.62
CA GLU A 134 23.31 4.94 3.25
C GLU A 134 21.87 4.58 2.93
N ARG A 135 20.97 5.57 2.84
CA ARG A 135 19.59 5.31 2.41
C ARG A 135 19.51 4.92 0.93
N ALA A 136 20.32 5.54 0.06
CA ALA A 136 20.37 5.15 -1.34
C ALA A 136 20.90 3.71 -1.50
N ASP A 137 21.92 3.34 -0.75
CA ASP A 137 22.45 1.98 -0.73
C ASP A 137 21.38 0.98 -0.25
N LEU A 138 20.61 1.32 0.80
CA LEU A 138 19.48 0.51 1.27
C LEU A 138 18.36 0.39 0.24
N VAL A 139 18.10 1.41 -0.57
CA VAL A 139 17.14 1.31 -1.69
C VAL A 139 17.64 0.27 -2.70
N ALA A 140 18.90 0.33 -3.11
CA ALA A 140 19.49 -0.66 -4.00
C ALA A 140 19.42 -2.07 -3.40
N TRP A 141 19.63 -2.21 -2.08
CA TRP A 141 19.49 -3.49 -1.37
C TRP A 141 18.05 -3.98 -1.34
N VAL A 142 17.05 -3.14 -1.13
CA VAL A 142 15.64 -3.52 -1.18
C VAL A 142 15.26 -4.01 -2.58
N LYS A 143 15.74 -3.34 -3.62
CA LYS A 143 15.48 -3.72 -5.02
C LYS A 143 16.07 -5.10 -5.35
N HIS A 144 17.25 -5.44 -4.84
CA HIS A 144 17.92 -6.70 -5.19
C HIS A 144 17.16 -7.95 -4.72
N PHE A 145 16.23 -7.83 -3.76
CA PHE A 145 15.39 -8.95 -3.33
C PHE A 145 14.36 -9.38 -4.38
N SER A 146 13.91 -8.50 -5.27
CA SER A 146 12.87 -8.84 -6.23
C SER A 146 13.40 -8.99 -7.65
N PRO A 147 13.05 -10.11 -8.35
CA PRO A 147 13.40 -10.29 -9.75
C PRO A 147 12.74 -9.27 -10.68
N ARG A 148 11.67 -8.59 -10.25
CA ARG A 148 10.98 -7.60 -11.05
C ARG A 148 11.92 -6.49 -11.54
N TRP A 149 12.86 -6.06 -10.70
CA TRP A 149 13.84 -5.03 -11.08
C TRP A 149 14.86 -5.46 -12.14
N THR A 150 14.97 -6.76 -12.44
CA THR A 150 15.81 -7.23 -13.55
C THR A 150 15.05 -7.24 -14.88
N GLY A 151 13.74 -7.36 -14.85
CA GLY A 151 12.87 -7.43 -16.04
C GLY A 151 12.00 -6.22 -16.30
N GLU A 152 11.76 -5.39 -15.28
CA GLU A 152 10.85 -4.25 -15.36
C GLU A 152 11.58 -2.95 -14.99
N LYS A 153 11.12 -1.85 -15.56
CA LYS A 153 11.51 -0.49 -15.15
C LYS A 153 10.43 0.08 -14.21
N PRO A 154 10.78 1.02 -13.33
CA PRO A 154 9.78 1.79 -12.59
C PRO A 154 8.75 2.42 -13.54
N GLY A 155 7.50 2.51 -13.07
CA GLY A 155 6.48 3.25 -13.80
C GLY A 155 6.84 4.75 -13.91
N THR A 156 6.23 5.44 -14.86
CA THR A 156 6.33 6.90 -14.91
C THR A 156 5.49 7.51 -13.78
N PRO A 157 6.06 8.38 -12.94
CA PRO A 157 5.29 9.06 -11.91
C PRO A 157 4.08 9.80 -12.47
N ILE A 158 2.96 9.76 -11.76
CA ILE A 158 1.77 10.52 -12.15
C ILE A 158 2.05 12.03 -12.05
N THR A 159 1.45 12.79 -12.95
CA THR A 159 1.47 14.26 -12.87
C THR A 159 0.40 14.71 -11.88
N ILE A 160 0.80 15.48 -10.87
CA ILE A 160 -0.12 16.13 -9.94
C ILE A 160 -0.27 17.58 -10.40
N PRO A 161 -1.47 18.03 -10.79
CA PRO A 161 -1.70 19.43 -11.17
C PRO A 161 -1.41 20.38 -10.00
N PRO A 162 -1.12 21.65 -10.24
CA PRO A 162 -1.01 22.64 -9.17
C PRO A 162 -2.23 22.64 -8.25
N GLU A 163 -1.97 22.78 -6.95
CA GLU A 163 -3.02 22.85 -5.95
C GLU A 163 -3.87 24.11 -6.14
N PRO A 164 -5.19 23.97 -6.34
CA PRO A 164 -6.07 25.11 -6.48
C PRO A 164 -6.42 25.74 -5.12
N GLU A 165 -7.07 26.89 -5.13
CA GLU A 165 -7.56 27.50 -3.90
C GLU A 165 -8.68 26.65 -3.25
N VAL A 166 -8.61 26.52 -1.92
CA VAL A 166 -9.66 25.86 -1.12
C VAL A 166 -10.87 26.78 -1.04
N THR A 167 -12.02 26.32 -1.54
CA THR A 167 -13.29 27.01 -1.48
C THR A 167 -14.41 26.14 -0.91
N PRO A 168 -15.51 26.71 -0.41
CA PRO A 168 -16.67 25.96 0.04
C PRO A 168 -17.26 25.02 -1.00
N GLU A 169 -17.27 25.45 -2.27
CA GLU A 169 -17.79 24.67 -3.40
C GLU A 169 -16.95 23.43 -3.65
N ARG A 170 -15.61 23.58 -3.62
CA ARG A 170 -14.67 22.46 -3.78
C ARG A 170 -14.80 21.45 -2.65
N ILE A 171 -14.99 21.89 -1.40
CA ILE A 171 -15.20 20.97 -0.27
C ILE A 171 -16.50 20.19 -0.45
N LYS A 172 -17.58 20.83 -0.93
CA LYS A 172 -18.85 20.14 -1.24
C LYS A 172 -18.67 19.14 -2.38
N ALA A 173 -18.01 19.55 -3.46
CA ALA A 173 -17.71 18.66 -4.59
C ALA A 173 -16.88 17.44 -4.13
N GLY A 174 -15.87 17.64 -3.29
CA GLY A 174 -15.08 16.56 -2.71
C GLY A 174 -15.90 15.58 -1.86
N ARG A 175 -16.89 16.07 -1.10
CA ARG A 175 -17.86 15.21 -0.40
C ARG A 175 -18.64 14.35 -1.38
N ASP A 176 -19.05 14.92 -2.49
CA ASP A 176 -19.84 14.21 -3.50
C ASP A 176 -18.98 13.16 -4.24
N VAL A 177 -17.70 13.46 -4.50
CA VAL A 177 -16.71 12.48 -4.97
C VAL A 177 -16.55 11.35 -3.94
N PHE A 178 -16.35 11.64 -2.65
CA PHE A 178 -16.21 10.65 -1.59
C PHE A 178 -17.43 9.72 -1.50
N ALA A 179 -18.64 10.26 -1.71
CA ALA A 179 -19.88 9.47 -1.79
C ALA A 179 -19.92 8.59 -3.04
N ARG A 180 -19.67 9.19 -4.21
CA ARG A 180 -19.75 8.55 -5.54
C ARG A 180 -18.82 7.37 -5.67
N VAL A 181 -17.54 7.53 -5.29
CA VAL A 181 -16.54 6.46 -5.34
C VAL A 181 -16.51 5.59 -4.08
N GLN A 182 -17.50 5.80 -3.19
CA GLN A 182 -17.79 4.94 -2.04
C GLN A 182 -16.65 4.79 -1.01
N CYS A 183 -15.81 5.80 -0.84
CA CYS A 183 -14.74 5.80 0.17
C CYS A 183 -15.26 5.47 1.58
N TRP A 184 -16.51 5.90 1.89
CA TRP A 184 -17.17 5.68 3.16
C TRP A 184 -17.36 4.19 3.50
N LYS A 185 -17.37 3.28 2.52
CA LYS A 185 -17.54 1.84 2.79
C LYS A 185 -16.44 1.27 3.67
N CYS A 186 -15.22 1.77 3.52
CA CYS A 186 -14.08 1.37 4.34
C CYS A 186 -13.76 2.42 5.40
N HIS A 187 -13.68 3.71 4.98
CA HIS A 187 -13.26 4.78 5.87
C HIS A 187 -14.36 5.30 6.81
N GLY A 188 -15.62 4.90 6.59
CA GLY A 188 -16.76 5.43 7.35
C GLY A 188 -17.18 6.84 6.88
N VAL A 189 -18.42 7.21 7.13
CA VAL A 189 -19.00 8.51 6.70
C VAL A 189 -18.35 9.72 7.38
N GLN A 190 -17.68 9.50 8.50
CA GLN A 190 -16.94 10.51 9.27
C GLN A 190 -15.43 10.32 9.21
N GLY A 191 -14.94 9.40 8.37
CA GLY A 191 -13.52 9.13 8.23
C GLY A 191 -12.88 8.37 9.40
N MET A 192 -13.68 7.69 10.24
CA MET A 192 -13.23 6.99 11.46
C MET A 192 -12.81 5.55 11.24
N ALA A 193 -12.62 5.11 9.98
CA ALA A 193 -12.29 3.74 9.60
C ALA A 193 -13.32 2.69 10.06
N ASN A 194 -14.57 3.06 10.22
CA ASN A 194 -15.67 2.23 10.72
C ASN A 194 -16.77 2.01 9.67
N GLY A 195 -16.42 2.05 8.40
CA GLY A 195 -17.35 1.75 7.32
C GLY A 195 -17.78 0.26 7.34
N PRO A 196 -18.89 -0.10 6.66
CA PRO A 196 -19.44 -1.45 6.71
C PRO A 196 -18.46 -2.54 6.22
N SER A 197 -17.51 -2.21 5.37
CA SER A 197 -16.48 -3.14 4.90
C SER A 197 -15.22 -3.16 5.77
N ALA A 198 -15.08 -2.26 6.74
CA ALA A 198 -13.83 -2.06 7.49
C ALA A 198 -13.37 -3.33 8.24
N ALA A 199 -14.32 -4.09 8.81
CA ALA A 199 -14.01 -5.27 9.62
C ALA A 199 -13.52 -6.48 8.82
N THR A 200 -13.72 -6.50 7.49
CA THR A 200 -13.40 -7.65 6.62
C THR A 200 -12.24 -7.38 5.67
N LEU A 201 -11.56 -6.24 5.82
CA LEU A 201 -10.43 -5.89 4.96
C LEU A 201 -9.23 -6.80 5.22
N THR A 202 -8.66 -7.33 4.14
CA THR A 202 -7.42 -8.11 4.18
C THR A 202 -6.41 -7.55 3.16
N ASP A 203 -5.13 -7.73 3.41
CA ASP A 203 -4.08 -7.48 2.42
C ASP A 203 -4.00 -8.63 1.39
N ASP A 204 -3.14 -8.50 0.38
CA ASP A 204 -2.95 -9.50 -0.69
C ASP A 204 -2.48 -10.88 -0.17
N LEU A 205 -2.03 -10.95 1.09
CA LEU A 205 -1.62 -12.19 1.74
C LEU A 205 -2.72 -12.74 2.68
N GLY A 206 -3.95 -12.19 2.60
CA GLY A 206 -5.08 -12.60 3.43
C GLY A 206 -4.99 -12.15 4.89
N ARG A 207 -4.05 -11.27 5.26
CA ARG A 207 -3.86 -10.79 6.62
C ARG A 207 -4.83 -9.62 6.89
N PRO A 208 -5.48 -9.55 8.07
CA PRO A 208 -6.35 -8.42 8.42
C PRO A 208 -5.63 -7.08 8.29
N ILE A 209 -6.30 -6.08 7.74
CA ILE A 209 -5.77 -4.73 7.59
C ILE A 209 -6.83 -3.70 7.99
N GLN A 210 -6.40 -2.58 8.54
CA GLN A 210 -7.27 -1.49 8.93
C GLN A 210 -7.25 -0.36 7.89
N ALA A 211 -8.42 0.16 7.54
CA ALA A 211 -8.51 1.41 6.81
C ALA A 211 -7.87 2.54 7.64
N TYR A 212 -7.36 3.57 6.98
CA TYR A 212 -6.81 4.72 7.69
C TYR A 212 -7.95 5.50 8.36
N ASN A 213 -7.79 5.76 9.67
CA ASN A 213 -8.68 6.64 10.42
C ASN A 213 -8.16 8.08 10.34
N PHE A 214 -8.88 8.93 9.61
CA PHE A 214 -8.49 10.33 9.41
C PHE A 214 -8.59 11.17 10.69
N THR A 215 -9.33 10.72 11.71
CA THR A 215 -9.59 11.50 12.93
C THR A 215 -8.56 11.28 14.04
N GLU A 216 -7.70 10.27 13.93
CA GLU A 216 -6.75 9.92 15.00
C GLU A 216 -5.50 10.80 15.07
N GLY A 217 -5.28 11.65 14.07
CA GLY A 217 -4.13 12.55 14.05
C GLY A 217 -2.78 11.89 13.73
N SER A 218 -2.74 10.58 13.49
CA SER A 218 -1.55 9.91 12.97
C SER A 218 -1.27 10.34 11.52
N ARG A 219 -0.01 10.27 11.09
CA ARG A 219 0.34 10.58 9.71
C ARG A 219 -0.07 9.44 8.78
N PRO A 220 -0.68 9.71 7.60
CA PRO A 220 -0.88 8.71 6.57
C PRO A 220 0.45 8.06 6.16
N LYS A 221 0.44 6.75 5.88
CA LYS A 221 1.68 5.98 5.66
C LYS A 221 2.55 6.52 4.52
N CYS A 222 1.95 7.08 3.48
CA CYS A 222 2.69 7.55 2.30
C CYS A 222 2.92 9.07 2.27
N GLY A 223 2.73 9.74 3.39
CA GLY A 223 2.91 11.19 3.55
C GLY A 223 1.62 11.90 3.91
N ASP A 224 1.73 13.15 4.34
CA ASP A 224 0.63 13.94 4.91
C ASP A 224 0.45 15.33 4.26
N THR A 225 1.23 15.65 3.23
CA THR A 225 0.95 16.84 2.41
C THR A 225 -0.29 16.63 1.55
N ASP A 226 -0.88 17.70 1.03
CA ASP A 226 -2.05 17.61 0.14
C ASP A 226 -1.71 16.84 -1.14
N GLN A 227 -0.50 17.03 -1.69
CA GLN A 227 0.03 16.28 -2.81
C GLN A 227 0.22 14.78 -2.46
N ASP A 228 0.64 14.47 -1.23
CA ASP A 228 0.74 13.06 -0.80
C ASP A 228 -0.62 12.38 -0.75
N ILE A 229 -1.63 13.06 -0.20
CA ILE A 229 -3.00 12.55 -0.13
C ILE A 229 -3.57 12.36 -1.54
N TYR A 230 -3.38 13.36 -2.41
CA TYR A 230 -3.74 13.26 -3.83
C TYR A 230 -3.13 12.02 -4.47
N ARG A 231 -1.82 11.86 -4.32
CA ARG A 231 -1.07 10.73 -4.88
C ARG A 231 -1.60 9.39 -4.36
N ILE A 232 -1.85 9.26 -3.05
CA ILE A 232 -2.27 8.03 -2.41
C ILE A 232 -3.51 7.43 -3.08
N PHE A 233 -4.56 8.19 -3.30
CA PHE A 233 -5.77 7.60 -3.89
C PHE A 233 -5.70 7.56 -5.42
N MET A 234 -4.91 8.40 -6.07
CA MET A 234 -4.71 8.30 -7.52
C MET A 234 -3.83 7.11 -7.92
N THR A 235 -2.85 6.73 -7.11
CA THR A 235 -2.01 5.54 -7.38
C THR A 235 -2.48 4.28 -6.67
N GLY A 236 -3.36 4.40 -5.66
CA GLY A 236 -3.71 3.31 -4.76
C GLY A 236 -2.57 2.91 -3.82
N LEU A 237 -2.83 1.92 -3.00
CA LEU A 237 -1.85 1.33 -2.06
C LEU A 237 -1.69 -0.16 -2.37
N ASP A 238 -0.82 -0.51 -3.33
CA ASP A 238 -0.66 -1.90 -3.77
C ASP A 238 -0.33 -2.84 -2.62
N GLY A 239 -0.87 -4.03 -2.69
CA GLY A 239 -0.83 -5.01 -1.61
C GLY A 239 -1.87 -4.73 -0.51
N THR A 240 -2.84 -3.85 -0.75
CA THR A 240 -3.95 -3.55 0.17
C THR A 240 -5.26 -3.39 -0.59
N PRO A 241 -6.43 -3.42 0.11
CA PRO A 241 -7.72 -3.18 -0.53
C PRO A 241 -7.97 -1.74 -1.01
N MET A 242 -7.04 -0.79 -0.77
CA MET A 242 -7.18 0.60 -1.22
C MET A 242 -6.79 0.71 -2.70
N PRO A 243 -7.75 0.76 -3.64
CA PRO A 243 -7.47 0.76 -5.07
C PRO A 243 -6.95 2.11 -5.55
N SER A 244 -6.43 2.14 -6.79
CA SER A 244 -6.29 3.37 -7.54
C SER A 244 -7.66 3.88 -8.01
N PHE A 245 -7.87 5.18 -7.94
CA PHE A 245 -9.06 5.87 -8.47
C PHE A 245 -8.77 6.68 -9.73
N ALA A 246 -7.61 6.50 -10.36
CA ALA A 246 -7.22 7.27 -11.53
C ALA A 246 -8.23 7.18 -12.70
N ASP A 247 -8.90 6.05 -12.84
CA ASP A 247 -9.91 5.83 -13.89
C ASP A 247 -11.31 6.33 -13.50
N ASN A 248 -11.52 6.71 -12.22
CA ASN A 248 -12.84 7.04 -11.68
C ASN A 248 -12.97 8.51 -11.21
N ILE A 249 -11.84 9.21 -11.07
CA ILE A 249 -11.77 10.57 -10.54
C ILE A 249 -10.96 11.42 -11.50
N LYS A 250 -11.52 12.53 -11.96
CA LYS A 250 -10.81 13.51 -12.77
C LYS A 250 -9.77 14.28 -11.93
N PRO A 251 -8.70 14.82 -12.50
CA PRO A 251 -7.66 15.54 -11.75
C PRO A 251 -8.19 16.68 -10.86
N GLU A 252 -9.21 17.42 -11.32
CA GLU A 252 -9.83 18.52 -10.57
C GLU A 252 -10.63 17.99 -9.38
N GLU A 253 -11.39 16.92 -9.59
CA GLU A 253 -12.17 16.23 -8.54
C GLU A 253 -11.25 15.62 -7.48
N ALA A 254 -10.03 15.21 -7.88
CA ALA A 254 -9.04 14.68 -6.96
C ALA A 254 -8.60 15.73 -5.92
N TRP A 255 -8.40 16.98 -6.32
CA TRP A 255 -8.13 18.07 -5.39
C TRP A 255 -9.32 18.37 -4.47
N ASP A 256 -10.54 18.35 -5.03
CA ASP A 256 -11.76 18.55 -4.25
C ASP A 256 -11.89 17.46 -3.16
N LEU A 257 -11.58 16.21 -3.50
CA LEU A 257 -11.55 15.10 -2.55
C LEU A 257 -10.48 15.30 -1.47
N VAL A 258 -9.26 15.77 -1.81
CA VAL A 258 -8.23 16.12 -0.83
C VAL A 258 -8.79 17.12 0.20
N PHE A 259 -9.41 18.19 -0.26
CA PHE A 259 -9.95 19.21 0.63
C PHE A 259 -11.08 18.68 1.53
N TYR A 260 -11.92 17.80 1.00
CA TYR A 260 -12.92 17.14 1.84
C TYR A 260 -12.29 16.22 2.89
N LEU A 261 -11.30 15.42 2.53
CA LEU A 261 -10.58 14.55 3.48
C LEU A 261 -9.90 15.35 4.59
N ARG A 262 -9.39 16.56 4.29
CA ARG A 262 -8.83 17.48 5.29
C ARG A 262 -9.85 17.96 6.32
N THR A 263 -11.13 17.90 6.02
CA THR A 263 -12.18 18.25 7.02
C THR A 263 -12.26 17.23 8.16
N PHE A 264 -11.90 15.98 7.92
CA PHE A 264 -11.86 14.92 8.93
C PHE A 264 -10.59 14.97 9.79
N MET A 265 -9.46 15.37 9.20
CA MET A 265 -8.16 15.27 9.87
C MET A 265 -8.11 16.12 11.14
N ALA A 266 -7.39 15.59 12.16
CA ALA A 266 -7.28 16.25 13.46
C ALA A 266 -6.57 17.61 13.38
N GLN A 267 -5.65 17.78 12.42
CA GLN A 267 -4.92 19.03 12.19
C GLN A 267 -5.89 20.15 11.76
N ASN A 268 -5.67 21.32 12.32
CA ASN A 268 -6.43 22.51 11.88
C ASN A 268 -6.07 22.84 10.43
N SER A 269 -7.07 22.84 9.56
CA SER A 269 -6.94 23.19 8.15
C SER A 269 -7.98 24.23 7.75
N LYS A 270 -7.67 25.01 6.71
CA LYS A 270 -8.63 25.97 6.10
C LYS A 270 -9.92 25.24 5.70
N ALA A 271 -9.80 24.05 5.11
CA ALA A 271 -10.94 23.22 4.71
C ALA A 271 -11.83 22.84 5.92
N LYS A 272 -11.24 22.44 7.04
CA LYS A 272 -11.98 22.08 8.26
C LYS A 272 -12.73 23.26 8.84
N ALA A 273 -12.11 24.44 8.90
CA ALA A 273 -12.77 25.66 9.35
C ALA A 273 -13.96 26.04 8.45
N MET A 274 -13.79 25.99 7.13
CA MET A 274 -14.85 26.26 6.16
C MET A 274 -15.99 25.24 6.27
N ALA A 275 -15.70 23.94 6.36
CA ALA A 275 -16.73 22.91 6.52
C ALA A 275 -17.58 23.13 7.78
N LYS A 276 -16.96 23.54 8.88
CA LYS A 276 -17.67 23.90 10.11
C LYS A 276 -18.60 25.12 9.91
N GLN A 277 -18.14 26.18 9.24
CA GLN A 277 -18.95 27.37 8.93
C GLN A 277 -20.12 27.04 8.02
N LEU A 278 -19.94 26.12 7.08
CA LEU A 278 -20.99 25.65 6.17
C LEU A 278 -22.00 24.71 6.83
N GLY A 279 -21.75 24.24 8.04
CA GLY A 279 -22.56 23.17 8.66
C GLY A 279 -22.57 21.89 7.79
N LEU A 280 -21.45 21.60 7.11
CA LEU A 280 -21.37 20.49 6.16
C LEU A 280 -21.62 19.16 6.88
N LYS A 281 -22.67 18.46 6.48
CA LYS A 281 -22.99 17.13 7.01
C LYS A 281 -22.16 16.07 6.32
N PRO A 282 -21.81 14.97 7.00
CA PRO A 282 -21.23 13.78 6.38
C PRO A 282 -22.12 13.25 5.25
N VAL A 283 -21.55 12.38 4.41
CA VAL A 283 -22.33 11.69 3.37
C VAL A 283 -23.43 10.82 3.99
N ASP A 284 -24.57 10.76 3.33
CA ASP A 284 -25.63 9.80 3.66
C ASP A 284 -25.38 8.52 2.83
N PRO A 285 -25.10 7.38 3.47
CA PRO A 285 -24.84 6.13 2.75
C PRO A 285 -26.07 5.58 2.04
N ASN A 286 -27.28 6.05 2.39
CA ASN A 286 -28.55 5.63 1.79
C ASN A 286 -29.02 6.56 0.66
N ALA A 287 -28.36 7.71 0.50
CA ALA A 287 -28.68 8.61 -0.61
C ALA A 287 -28.23 8.01 -1.94
N PRO A 288 -28.94 8.27 -3.04
CA PRO A 288 -28.46 7.89 -4.36
C PRO A 288 -27.10 8.52 -4.62
N ALA A 289 -26.19 7.76 -5.25
CA ALA A 289 -24.87 8.27 -5.58
C ALA A 289 -25.00 9.55 -6.44
N PRO A 290 -24.26 10.63 -6.13
CA PRO A 290 -24.25 11.81 -6.96
C PRO A 290 -23.86 11.44 -8.39
N THR A 291 -24.68 11.85 -9.35
CA THR A 291 -24.34 11.71 -10.78
C THR A 291 -23.21 12.68 -11.08
N GLY A 292 -22.06 12.15 -11.53
CA GLY A 292 -20.95 12.99 -11.98
C GLY A 292 -21.42 13.91 -13.12
N GLN A 293 -21.17 15.21 -12.97
CA GLN A 293 -21.31 16.18 -14.06
C GLN A 293 -20.07 16.18 -14.93
#